data_a37d1a39f85dd8244272dbb79eb0a0f9
#
_entry.id   a37d1a39f85dd8244272dbb79eb0a0f9
#
_cell.length_a   1.000
_cell.length_b   1.000
_cell.length_c   1.000
_cell.angle_alpha   90.00
_cell.angle_beta   90.00
_cell.angle_gamma   90.00
#
_symmetry.space_group_name_H-M   'P 1'
#
loop_
_entity.id
_entity.type
_entity.pdbx_description
1 polymer ?
#
loop_
_entity_poly.entity_id
_entity_poly.type
_entity_poly.pdbx_seq_one_letter_code
_entity_poly.pdbx_strand_id
1 'polypeptide(L)'
;TTLLNILAALDKPTEGHVFLGNRELSAVSEKEISAFRRDHLGFVFQDFNLLDTFSLRDNILLPLVLAGTPYREMEQRLKPLADKLGITSLLSKFPYEVSGGQKQRAAVARALITEPQLLLADEPTGALDSKATDGLLRLFNGINESGQTILMVTHSVKAASHAGRVLFIKDGEVFHQLYRGEGTDQDFYQRITDTLNLLMTGGGSRA
;
A
#
# COMPACT_ATOMS: atom_id res chain seq x y z
N THR A 1 -2.37 11.35 3.90
CA THR A 1 -1.68 10.68 5.04
C THR A 1 -2.58 10.57 6.27
N THR A 2 -3.30 11.62 6.75
CA THR A 2 -4.12 11.55 7.98
C THR A 2 -5.16 10.42 7.95
N LEU A 3 -5.99 10.35 6.90
CA LEU A 3 -6.97 9.27 6.75
C LEU A 3 -6.30 7.89 6.72
N LEU A 4 -5.15 7.77 6.04
CA LEU A 4 -4.39 6.53 5.99
C LEU A 4 -3.91 6.12 7.38
N ASN A 5 -3.41 7.06 8.20
CA ASN A 5 -2.97 6.79 9.56
C ASN A 5 -4.11 6.32 10.46
N ILE A 6 -5.31 6.88 10.30
CA ILE A 6 -6.50 6.44 11.03
C ILE A 6 -6.89 5.01 10.61
N LEU A 7 -6.93 4.73 9.30
CA LEU A 7 -7.20 3.38 8.76
C LEU A 7 -6.12 2.37 9.16
N ALA A 8 -4.91 2.87 9.37
CA ALA A 8 -3.77 2.14 9.86
C ALA A 8 -3.80 1.86 11.36
N ALA A 9 -4.77 2.40 12.07
CA ALA A 9 -4.79 2.41 13.53
C ALA A 9 -3.50 2.98 14.16
N LEU A 10 -2.83 3.91 13.45
CA LEU A 10 -1.70 4.71 13.95
C LEU A 10 -2.20 5.98 14.63
N ASP A 11 -3.41 6.43 14.27
CA ASP A 11 -4.08 7.59 14.85
C ASP A 11 -5.54 7.24 15.13
N LYS A 12 -6.20 8.02 15.99
CA LYS A 12 -7.62 7.84 16.32
C LYS A 12 -8.46 8.91 15.67
N PRO A 13 -9.63 8.58 15.12
CA PRO A 13 -10.55 9.59 14.64
C PRO A 13 -11.05 10.44 15.83
N THR A 14 -11.22 11.74 15.62
CA THR A 14 -11.83 12.64 16.62
C THR A 14 -13.31 12.28 16.83
N GLU A 15 -13.99 11.92 15.75
CA GLU A 15 -15.39 11.47 15.74
C GLU A 15 -15.57 10.37 14.69
N GLY A 16 -16.62 9.56 14.85
CA GLY A 16 -16.94 8.48 13.94
C GLY A 16 -16.23 7.16 14.26
N HIS A 17 -16.45 6.16 13.41
CA HIS A 17 -15.99 4.79 13.61
C HIS A 17 -15.27 4.27 12.38
N VAL A 18 -14.25 3.45 12.58
CA VAL A 18 -13.51 2.76 11.52
C VAL A 18 -13.64 1.27 11.70
N PHE A 19 -14.06 0.58 10.66
CA PHE A 19 -14.21 -0.88 10.67
C PHE A 19 -13.29 -1.52 9.62
N LEU A 20 -12.63 -2.61 10.00
CA LEU A 20 -11.99 -3.53 9.08
C LEU A 20 -12.74 -4.87 9.15
N GLY A 21 -13.47 -5.17 8.09
CA GLY A 21 -14.46 -6.24 8.13
C GLY A 21 -15.53 -5.95 9.20
N ASN A 22 -15.69 -6.87 10.15
CA ASN A 22 -16.64 -6.74 11.26
C ASN A 22 -16.01 -6.20 12.55
N ARG A 23 -14.73 -5.83 12.52
CA ARG A 23 -14.01 -5.37 13.71
C ARG A 23 -13.84 -3.85 13.68
N GLU A 24 -14.32 -3.20 14.73
CA GLU A 24 -14.14 -1.76 14.94
C GLU A 24 -12.72 -1.47 15.43
N LEU A 25 -11.96 -0.66 14.67
CA LEU A 25 -10.57 -0.35 14.97
C LEU A 25 -10.43 0.58 16.18
N SER A 26 -11.37 1.51 16.35
CA SER A 26 -11.40 2.44 17.48
C SER A 26 -11.63 1.75 18.83
N ALA A 27 -12.21 0.55 18.83
CA ALA A 27 -12.46 -0.27 20.01
C ALA A 27 -11.29 -1.20 20.39
N VAL A 28 -10.25 -1.32 19.53
CA VAL A 28 -9.07 -2.15 19.84
C VAL A 28 -8.24 -1.48 20.92
N SER A 29 -7.91 -2.25 21.97
CA SER A 29 -7.10 -1.74 23.09
C SER A 29 -5.67 -1.42 22.65
N GLU A 30 -5.00 -0.48 23.37
CA GLU A 30 -3.61 -0.10 23.07
C GLU A 30 -2.62 -1.28 23.18
N LYS A 31 -2.92 -2.25 24.01
CA LYS A 31 -2.12 -3.47 24.17
C LYS A 31 -2.23 -4.39 22.96
N GLU A 32 -3.38 -4.42 22.31
CA GLU A 32 -3.69 -5.32 21.19
C GLU A 32 -3.42 -4.66 19.83
N ILE A 33 -3.41 -3.32 19.76
CA ILE A 33 -3.34 -2.59 18.51
C ILE A 33 -2.09 -2.92 17.68
N SER A 34 -0.95 -3.14 18.33
CA SER A 34 0.29 -3.49 17.64
C SER A 34 0.25 -4.90 17.01
N ALA A 35 -0.33 -5.86 17.73
CA ALA A 35 -0.58 -7.19 17.20
C ALA A 35 -1.60 -7.14 16.07
N PHE A 36 -2.69 -6.37 16.27
CA PHE A 36 -3.70 -6.17 15.23
C PHE A 36 -3.10 -5.61 13.93
N ARG A 37 -2.29 -4.54 14.01
CA ARG A 37 -1.61 -3.97 12.83
C ARG A 37 -0.74 -5.00 12.13
N ARG A 38 0.10 -5.73 12.88
CA ARG A 38 0.98 -6.76 12.32
C ARG A 38 0.22 -7.87 11.62
N ASP A 39 -0.90 -8.31 12.20
CA ASP A 39 -1.62 -9.52 11.77
C ASP A 39 -2.66 -9.22 10.67
N HIS A 40 -3.14 -7.98 10.56
CA HIS A 40 -4.25 -7.64 9.66
C HIS A 40 -3.93 -6.55 8.61
N LEU A 41 -2.85 -5.79 8.81
CA LEU A 41 -2.51 -4.66 7.95
C LEU A 41 -1.11 -4.81 7.37
N GLY A 42 -0.97 -4.57 6.09
CA GLY A 42 0.33 -4.42 5.43
C GLY A 42 0.58 -2.95 5.08
N PHE A 43 1.83 -2.51 5.17
CA PHE A 43 2.20 -1.11 4.88
C PHE A 43 3.29 -1.03 3.84
N VAL A 44 3.07 -0.17 2.83
CA VAL A 44 4.04 0.20 1.82
C VAL A 44 4.17 1.73 1.81
N PHE A 45 5.35 2.24 2.10
CA PHE A 45 5.66 3.67 2.19
C PHE A 45 6.46 4.15 0.99
N GLN A 46 6.45 5.46 0.75
CA GLN A 46 7.24 6.11 -0.28
C GLN A 46 8.75 5.88 -0.09
N ASP A 47 9.25 5.99 1.14
CA ASP A 47 10.67 5.87 1.49
C ASP A 47 11.08 4.43 1.85
N PHE A 48 10.29 3.43 1.43
CA PHE A 48 10.51 1.99 1.64
C PHE A 48 10.51 1.56 3.11
N ASN A 49 11.02 2.37 4.03
CA ASN A 49 11.20 2.11 5.47
C ASN A 49 11.85 0.74 5.75
N LEU A 50 12.87 0.38 4.97
CA LEU A 50 13.70 -0.79 5.21
C LEU A 50 14.81 -0.43 6.21
N LEU A 51 15.16 -1.37 7.05
CA LEU A 51 16.27 -1.24 8.00
C LEU A 51 17.59 -1.56 7.27
N ASP A 52 18.47 -0.57 7.16
CA ASP A 52 19.73 -0.68 6.40
C ASP A 52 20.73 -1.69 7.01
N THR A 53 20.61 -1.97 8.31
CA THR A 53 21.42 -2.95 9.04
C THR A 53 20.98 -4.39 8.84
N PHE A 54 19.84 -4.62 8.18
CA PHE A 54 19.26 -5.93 7.91
C PHE A 54 19.31 -6.25 6.43
N SER A 55 19.52 -7.53 6.11
CA SER A 55 19.33 -8.01 4.72
C SER A 55 17.89 -7.81 4.26
N LEU A 56 17.62 -7.86 2.94
CA LEU A 56 16.23 -7.81 2.45
C LEU A 56 15.40 -8.97 3.00
N ARG A 57 16.02 -10.15 3.15
CA ARG A 57 15.37 -11.30 3.79
C ARG A 57 14.92 -10.98 5.22
N ASP A 58 15.82 -10.43 6.05
CA ASP A 58 15.52 -10.15 7.44
C ASP A 58 14.48 -9.02 7.58
N ASN A 59 14.55 -8.00 6.70
CA ASN A 59 13.52 -6.98 6.61
C ASN A 59 12.14 -7.57 6.31
N ILE A 60 12.06 -8.51 5.35
CA ILE A 60 10.79 -9.15 4.96
C ILE A 60 10.26 -10.04 6.10
N LEU A 61 11.12 -10.78 6.76
CA LEU A 61 10.73 -11.72 7.82
C LEU A 61 10.42 -11.04 9.16
N LEU A 62 10.82 -9.79 9.36
CA LEU A 62 10.70 -9.08 10.63
C LEU A 62 9.28 -9.14 11.25
N PRO A 63 8.18 -8.94 10.52
CA PRO A 63 6.84 -9.08 11.10
C PRO A 63 6.55 -10.48 11.66
N LEU A 64 7.02 -11.53 10.98
CA LEU A 64 6.85 -12.90 11.45
C LEU A 64 7.73 -13.23 12.66
N VAL A 65 8.96 -12.67 12.72
CA VAL A 65 9.84 -12.77 13.90
C VAL A 65 9.15 -12.15 15.11
N LEU A 66 8.58 -10.96 14.95
CA LEU A 66 7.84 -10.27 16.03
C LEU A 66 6.54 -11.00 16.43
N ALA A 67 5.98 -11.81 15.53
CA ALA A 67 4.84 -12.67 15.82
C ALA A 67 5.24 -13.98 16.53
N GLY A 68 6.54 -14.29 16.64
CA GLY A 68 7.03 -15.57 17.18
C GLY A 68 6.80 -16.76 16.24
N THR A 69 6.63 -16.51 14.93
CA THR A 69 6.41 -17.56 13.94
C THR A 69 7.61 -18.50 13.86
N PRO A 70 7.42 -19.84 13.80
CA PRO A 70 8.53 -20.78 13.65
C PRO A 70 9.32 -20.57 12.36
N TYR A 71 10.64 -20.70 12.40
CA TYR A 71 11.53 -20.48 11.27
C TYR A 71 11.12 -21.24 10.00
N ARG A 72 10.72 -22.51 10.15
CA ARG A 72 10.27 -23.34 9.01
C ARG A 72 9.07 -22.72 8.28
N GLU A 73 8.13 -22.16 9.02
CA GLU A 73 6.95 -21.48 8.46
C GLU A 73 7.34 -20.18 7.79
N MET A 74 8.26 -19.41 8.37
CA MET A 74 8.79 -18.19 7.75
C MET A 74 9.36 -18.48 6.36
N GLU A 75 10.17 -19.53 6.21
CA GLU A 75 10.76 -19.92 4.93
C GLU A 75 9.71 -20.40 3.92
N GLN A 76 8.69 -21.11 4.39
CA GLN A 76 7.60 -21.55 3.53
C GLN A 76 6.80 -20.40 2.96
N ARG A 77 6.64 -19.31 3.70
CA ARG A 77 5.96 -18.09 3.22
C ARG A 77 6.88 -17.21 2.37
N LEU A 78 8.15 -17.08 2.76
CA LEU A 78 9.11 -16.21 2.08
C LEU A 78 9.36 -16.62 0.63
N LYS A 79 9.65 -17.90 0.39
CA LYS A 79 10.10 -18.37 -0.92
C LYS A 79 9.10 -18.05 -2.05
N PRO A 80 7.82 -18.48 -1.99
CA PRO A 80 6.86 -18.18 -3.06
C PRO A 80 6.60 -16.69 -3.22
N LEU A 81 6.63 -15.93 -2.13
CA LEU A 81 6.45 -14.49 -2.17
C LEU A 81 7.62 -13.78 -2.85
N ALA A 82 8.86 -14.15 -2.51
CA ALA A 82 10.06 -13.60 -3.14
C ALA A 82 10.13 -13.92 -4.63
N ASP A 83 9.74 -15.12 -5.03
CA ASP A 83 9.65 -15.54 -6.43
C ASP A 83 8.60 -14.70 -7.18
N LYS A 84 7.39 -14.57 -6.63
CA LYS A 84 6.29 -13.74 -7.19
C LYS A 84 6.71 -12.28 -7.38
N LEU A 85 7.52 -11.74 -6.46
CA LEU A 85 7.98 -10.35 -6.49
C LEU A 85 9.29 -10.17 -7.27
N GLY A 86 9.93 -11.26 -7.74
CA GLY A 86 11.16 -11.22 -8.53
C GLY A 86 12.37 -10.72 -7.74
N ILE A 87 12.46 -11.05 -6.45
CA ILE A 87 13.54 -10.61 -5.53
C ILE A 87 14.31 -11.76 -4.88
N THR A 88 14.07 -13.00 -5.28
CA THR A 88 14.69 -14.21 -4.69
C THR A 88 16.22 -14.12 -4.67
N SER A 89 16.84 -13.67 -5.78
CA SER A 89 18.30 -13.50 -5.89
C SER A 89 18.86 -12.33 -5.07
N LEU A 90 17.99 -11.50 -4.52
CA LEU A 90 18.36 -10.29 -3.77
C LEU A 90 18.21 -10.46 -2.26
N LEU A 91 17.68 -11.57 -1.78
CA LEU A 91 17.33 -11.77 -0.36
C LEU A 91 18.51 -11.59 0.59
N SER A 92 19.73 -11.96 0.17
CA SER A 92 20.95 -11.79 0.96
C SER A 92 21.57 -10.39 0.88
N LYS A 93 21.06 -9.52 -0.01
CA LYS A 93 21.52 -8.15 -0.17
C LYS A 93 20.98 -7.24 0.93
N PHE A 94 21.72 -6.15 1.19
CA PHE A 94 21.26 -5.08 2.05
C PHE A 94 20.55 -3.97 1.24
N PRO A 95 19.72 -3.13 1.86
CA PRO A 95 18.98 -2.08 1.15
C PRO A 95 19.89 -1.16 0.32
N TYR A 96 21.07 -0.80 0.80
CA TYR A 96 22.02 0.06 0.09
C TYR A 96 22.67 -0.60 -1.14
N GLU A 97 22.56 -1.93 -1.32
CA GLU A 97 23.12 -2.68 -2.45
C GLU A 97 22.16 -2.84 -3.63
N VAL A 98 20.91 -2.36 -3.50
CA VAL A 98 19.85 -2.61 -4.47
C VAL A 98 19.19 -1.31 -4.95
N SER A 99 18.55 -1.34 -6.12
CA SER A 99 17.84 -0.17 -6.69
C SER A 99 16.59 0.21 -5.90
N GLY A 100 16.08 1.44 -6.08
CA GLY A 100 14.85 1.91 -5.47
C GLY A 100 13.64 1.00 -5.77
N GLY A 101 13.49 0.55 -7.02
CA GLY A 101 12.43 -0.40 -7.39
C GLY A 101 12.58 -1.77 -6.72
N GLN A 102 13.81 -2.24 -6.48
CA GLN A 102 14.07 -3.48 -5.75
C GLN A 102 13.80 -3.32 -4.25
N LYS A 103 14.16 -2.17 -3.66
CA LYS A 103 13.78 -1.82 -2.28
C LYS A 103 12.26 -1.82 -2.11
N GLN A 104 11.54 -1.22 -3.05
CA GLN A 104 10.08 -1.14 -2.98
C GLN A 104 9.45 -2.53 -3.08
N ARG A 105 9.94 -3.42 -3.94
CA ARG A 105 9.49 -4.81 -3.99
C ARG A 105 9.73 -5.55 -2.67
N ALA A 106 10.86 -5.32 -2.01
CA ALA A 106 11.14 -5.88 -0.68
C ALA A 106 10.19 -5.31 0.39
N ALA A 107 9.88 -4.01 0.34
CA ALA A 107 8.90 -3.38 1.22
C ALA A 107 7.48 -3.96 1.00
N VAL A 108 7.09 -4.21 -0.26
CA VAL A 108 5.84 -4.92 -0.59
C VAL A 108 5.85 -6.35 -0.07
N ALA A 109 6.98 -7.07 -0.21
CA ALA A 109 7.12 -8.42 0.35
C ALA A 109 6.93 -8.42 1.87
N ARG A 110 7.58 -7.48 2.58
CA ARG A 110 7.41 -7.32 4.03
C ARG A 110 5.96 -7.04 4.42
N ALA A 111 5.26 -6.23 3.63
CA ALA A 111 3.87 -5.89 3.88
C ALA A 111 2.91 -7.06 3.66
N LEU A 112 3.27 -8.01 2.78
CA LEU A 112 2.41 -9.15 2.40
C LEU A 112 2.73 -10.45 3.15
N ILE A 113 3.90 -10.55 3.80
CA ILE A 113 4.37 -11.82 4.40
C ILE A 113 3.46 -12.34 5.52
N THR A 114 2.69 -11.45 6.16
CA THR A 114 1.70 -11.78 7.19
C THR A 114 0.33 -12.12 6.62
N GLU A 115 0.14 -12.07 5.29
CA GLU A 115 -1.15 -12.29 4.61
C GLU A 115 -2.23 -11.32 5.13
N PRO A 116 -2.01 -10.00 5.08
CA PRO A 116 -2.89 -9.03 5.69
C PRO A 116 -4.24 -8.95 5.00
N GLN A 117 -5.28 -8.54 5.71
CA GLN A 117 -6.61 -8.29 5.15
C GLN A 117 -6.64 -7.03 4.26
N LEU A 118 -5.79 -6.05 4.57
CA LEU A 118 -5.70 -4.78 3.85
C LEU A 118 -4.24 -4.36 3.67
N LEU A 119 -3.85 -4.07 2.43
CA LEU A 119 -2.58 -3.44 2.10
C LEU A 119 -2.80 -1.93 1.97
N LEU A 120 -2.12 -1.16 2.79
CA LEU A 120 -2.11 0.30 2.78
C LEU A 120 -0.84 0.79 2.08
N ALA A 121 -0.97 1.65 1.08
CA ALA A 121 0.15 2.20 0.34
C ALA A 121 0.10 3.73 0.32
N ASP A 122 1.12 4.37 0.89
CA ASP A 122 1.27 5.83 0.92
C ASP A 122 2.33 6.25 -0.10
N GLU A 123 1.88 6.88 -1.20
CA GLU A 123 2.72 7.32 -2.33
C GLU A 123 3.76 6.27 -2.79
N PRO A 124 3.36 5.01 -3.03
CA PRO A 124 4.31 3.91 -3.20
C PRO A 124 5.21 4.04 -4.44
N THR A 125 4.90 4.97 -5.34
CA THR A 125 5.66 5.24 -6.56
C THR A 125 6.48 6.53 -6.50
N GLY A 126 6.36 7.32 -5.42
CA GLY A 126 6.91 8.67 -5.34
C GLY A 126 8.44 8.75 -5.44
N ALA A 127 9.15 7.71 -4.96
CA ALA A 127 10.61 7.63 -5.00
C ALA A 127 11.17 6.80 -6.19
N LEU A 128 10.32 6.43 -7.17
CA LEU A 128 10.68 5.53 -8.26
C LEU A 128 10.81 6.24 -9.61
N ASP A 129 11.73 5.76 -10.44
CA ASP A 129 11.74 6.10 -11.86
C ASP A 129 10.52 5.52 -12.60
N SER A 130 10.30 5.98 -13.84
CA SER A 130 9.13 5.57 -14.63
C SER A 130 9.05 4.07 -14.87
N LYS A 131 10.20 3.40 -15.11
CA LYS A 131 10.25 1.95 -15.37
C LYS A 131 9.94 1.14 -14.12
N ALA A 132 10.49 1.54 -12.98
CA ALA A 132 10.22 0.92 -11.68
C ALA A 132 8.75 1.15 -11.26
N THR A 133 8.21 2.35 -11.50
CA THR A 133 6.79 2.70 -11.31
C THR A 133 5.89 1.74 -12.08
N ASP A 134 6.10 1.56 -13.39
CA ASP A 134 5.31 0.64 -14.21
C ASP A 134 5.40 -0.81 -13.71
N GLY A 135 6.58 -1.21 -13.30
CA GLY A 135 6.80 -2.54 -12.74
C GLY A 135 6.07 -2.75 -11.42
N LEU A 136 6.01 -1.73 -10.55
CA LEU A 136 5.29 -1.79 -9.27
C LEU A 136 3.77 -1.78 -9.46
N LEU A 137 3.24 -0.94 -10.38
CA LEU A 137 1.80 -0.86 -10.64
C LEU A 137 1.27 -2.18 -11.23
N ARG A 138 1.99 -2.78 -12.18
CA ARG A 138 1.64 -4.14 -12.66
C ARG A 138 1.68 -5.18 -11.55
N LEU A 139 2.63 -5.07 -10.63
CA LEU A 139 2.71 -5.95 -9.47
C LEU A 139 1.48 -5.78 -8.57
N PHE A 140 1.06 -4.55 -8.27
CA PHE A 140 -0.14 -4.28 -7.49
C PHE A 140 -1.41 -4.82 -8.15
N ASN A 141 -1.53 -4.69 -9.48
CA ASN A 141 -2.64 -5.28 -10.21
C ASN A 141 -2.69 -6.80 -10.00
N GLY A 142 -1.58 -7.51 -10.20
CA GLY A 142 -1.53 -8.97 -10.00
C GLY A 142 -1.75 -9.42 -8.54
N ILE A 143 -1.37 -8.60 -7.55
CA ILE A 143 -1.66 -8.83 -6.14
C ILE A 143 -3.17 -8.65 -5.89
N ASN A 144 -3.78 -7.59 -6.42
CA ASN A 144 -5.21 -7.33 -6.28
C ASN A 144 -6.06 -8.39 -6.98
N GLU A 145 -5.70 -8.82 -8.19
CA GLU A 145 -6.35 -9.91 -8.94
C GLU A 145 -6.30 -11.25 -8.18
N SER A 146 -5.27 -11.45 -7.34
CA SER A 146 -5.20 -12.62 -6.44
C SER A 146 -6.03 -12.49 -5.16
N GLY A 147 -6.87 -11.43 -5.04
CA GLY A 147 -7.84 -11.25 -3.96
C GLY A 147 -7.41 -10.28 -2.86
N GLN A 148 -6.19 -9.70 -2.92
CA GLN A 148 -5.74 -8.75 -1.92
C GLN A 148 -6.41 -7.39 -2.10
N THR A 149 -7.04 -6.88 -1.05
CA THR A 149 -7.53 -5.49 -1.03
C THR A 149 -6.36 -4.53 -0.84
N ILE A 150 -6.27 -3.53 -1.71
CA ILE A 150 -5.23 -2.49 -1.67
C ILE A 150 -5.91 -1.13 -1.58
N LEU A 151 -5.52 -0.31 -0.61
CA LEU A 151 -5.88 1.09 -0.53
C LEU A 151 -4.61 1.92 -0.69
N MET A 152 -4.57 2.73 -1.75
CA MET A 152 -3.43 3.56 -2.10
C MET A 152 -3.79 5.04 -1.99
N VAL A 153 -2.94 5.81 -1.35
CA VAL A 153 -2.96 7.28 -1.41
C VAL A 153 -1.89 7.70 -2.40
N THR A 154 -2.25 8.53 -3.37
CA THR A 154 -1.30 9.03 -4.37
C THR A 154 -1.74 10.34 -5.01
N HIS A 155 -0.77 11.16 -5.41
CA HIS A 155 -0.96 12.32 -6.28
C HIS A 155 -0.73 11.99 -7.77
N SER A 156 -0.31 10.78 -8.07
CA SER A 156 -0.05 10.33 -9.44
C SER A 156 -1.33 9.83 -10.11
N VAL A 157 -1.80 10.54 -11.14
CA VAL A 157 -2.93 10.11 -11.99
C VAL A 157 -2.66 8.73 -12.60
N LYS A 158 -1.41 8.49 -13.01
CA LYS A 158 -0.96 7.20 -13.53
C LYS A 158 -1.13 6.07 -12.51
N ALA A 159 -0.72 6.30 -11.26
CA ALA A 159 -0.92 5.30 -10.21
C ALA A 159 -2.41 5.08 -9.91
N ALA A 160 -3.19 6.16 -9.84
CA ALA A 160 -4.62 6.10 -9.60
C ALA A 160 -5.39 5.37 -10.71
N SER A 161 -4.95 5.45 -11.98
CA SER A 161 -5.63 4.79 -13.10
C SER A 161 -5.56 3.26 -13.06
N HIS A 162 -4.62 2.69 -12.30
CA HIS A 162 -4.54 1.25 -12.05
C HIS A 162 -5.54 0.73 -11.00
N ALA A 163 -6.23 1.62 -10.28
CA ALA A 163 -7.24 1.23 -9.30
C ALA A 163 -8.59 0.90 -9.96
N GLY A 164 -9.40 0.07 -9.32
CA GLY A 164 -10.80 -0.15 -9.72
C GLY A 164 -11.73 1.01 -9.33
N ARG A 165 -11.35 1.78 -8.29
CA ARG A 165 -12.12 2.92 -7.77
C ARG A 165 -11.16 4.01 -7.29
N VAL A 166 -11.48 5.26 -7.61
CA VAL A 166 -10.73 6.45 -7.16
C VAL A 166 -11.67 7.37 -6.39
N LEU A 167 -11.23 7.79 -5.21
CA LEU A 167 -11.89 8.80 -4.38
C LEU A 167 -11.08 10.10 -4.44
N PHE A 168 -11.73 11.20 -4.77
CA PHE A 168 -11.12 12.53 -4.74
C PHE A 168 -11.45 13.19 -3.40
N ILE A 169 -10.40 13.48 -2.64
CA ILE A 169 -10.51 14.12 -1.33
C ILE A 169 -10.04 15.58 -1.47
N LYS A 170 -10.89 16.51 -1.04
CA LYS A 170 -10.61 17.93 -0.99
C LYS A 170 -11.12 18.49 0.35
N ASP A 171 -10.29 19.27 1.02
CA ASP A 171 -10.64 19.93 2.31
C ASP A 171 -11.16 18.94 3.37
N GLY A 172 -10.64 17.70 3.37
CA GLY A 172 -11.01 16.65 4.32
C GLY A 172 -12.27 15.85 3.95
N GLU A 173 -12.96 16.19 2.85
CA GLU A 173 -14.18 15.52 2.41
C GLU A 173 -13.98 14.73 1.12
N VAL A 174 -14.74 13.63 0.97
CA VAL A 174 -14.82 12.91 -0.31
C VAL A 174 -15.68 13.73 -1.26
N PHE A 175 -15.03 14.48 -2.13
CA PHE A 175 -15.69 15.38 -3.06
C PHE A 175 -16.31 14.66 -4.26
N HIS A 176 -15.63 13.65 -4.80
CA HIS A 176 -16.06 12.90 -5.97
C HIS A 176 -15.49 11.48 -5.97
N GLN A 177 -16.09 10.60 -6.75
CA GLN A 177 -15.59 9.24 -6.94
C GLN A 177 -15.77 8.77 -8.38
N LEU A 178 -14.81 7.97 -8.85
CA LEU A 178 -14.86 7.33 -10.15
C LEU A 178 -14.65 5.83 -10.01
N TYR A 179 -15.36 5.07 -10.81
CA TYR A 179 -15.14 3.63 -10.99
C TYR A 179 -14.58 3.38 -12.37
N ARG A 180 -13.56 2.50 -12.49
CA ARG A 180 -12.98 2.14 -13.78
C ARG A 180 -14.00 1.41 -14.65
N GLY A 181 -14.74 0.46 -14.09
CA GLY A 181 -15.64 -0.40 -14.85
C GLY A 181 -14.86 -1.35 -15.76
N GLU A 182 -15.38 -1.57 -16.98
CA GLU A 182 -14.75 -2.41 -18.01
C GLU A 182 -13.73 -1.67 -18.88
N GLY A 183 -13.50 -0.37 -18.62
CA GLY A 183 -12.56 0.46 -19.38
C GLY A 183 -11.10 0.10 -19.13
N THR A 184 -10.23 0.51 -20.07
CA THR A 184 -8.76 0.35 -19.93
C THR A 184 -8.19 1.31 -18.90
N ASP A 185 -6.96 1.06 -18.44
CA ASP A 185 -6.22 1.98 -17.58
C ASP A 185 -6.04 3.36 -18.26
N GLN A 186 -5.90 3.40 -19.60
CA GLN A 186 -5.77 4.63 -20.38
C GLN A 186 -7.07 5.44 -20.39
N ASP A 187 -8.22 4.79 -20.57
CA ASP A 187 -9.53 5.46 -20.53
C ASP A 187 -9.78 6.02 -19.12
N PHE A 188 -9.42 5.25 -18.10
CA PHE A 188 -9.57 5.68 -16.73
C PHE A 188 -8.63 6.82 -16.36
N TYR A 189 -7.38 6.78 -16.85
CA TYR A 189 -6.43 7.90 -16.73
C TYR A 189 -7.01 9.20 -17.28
N GLN A 190 -7.62 9.18 -18.47
CA GLN A 190 -8.22 10.37 -19.07
C GLN A 190 -9.37 10.90 -18.22
N ARG A 191 -10.27 10.03 -17.77
CA ARG A 191 -11.41 10.40 -16.90
C ARG A 191 -10.96 11.03 -15.58
N ILE A 192 -9.90 10.50 -14.97
CA ILE A 192 -9.31 11.05 -13.74
C ILE A 192 -8.74 12.44 -14.03
N THR A 193 -8.01 12.59 -15.13
CA THR A 193 -7.41 13.88 -15.54
C THR A 193 -8.47 14.95 -15.79
N ASP A 194 -9.52 14.60 -16.52
CA ASP A 194 -10.62 15.53 -16.82
C ASP A 194 -11.34 15.96 -15.54
N THR A 195 -11.56 15.02 -14.62
CA THR A 195 -12.15 15.32 -13.31
C THR A 195 -11.27 16.28 -12.49
N LEU A 196 -9.96 16.04 -12.43
CA LEU A 196 -9.03 16.94 -11.73
C LEU A 196 -9.04 18.34 -12.32
N ASN A 197 -9.05 18.46 -13.64
CA ASN A 197 -9.13 19.77 -14.34
C ASN A 197 -10.43 20.51 -13.98
N LEU A 198 -11.57 19.82 -13.95
CA LEU A 198 -12.84 20.42 -13.54
C LEU A 198 -12.81 20.88 -12.08
N LEU A 199 -12.20 20.11 -11.17
CA LEU A 199 -12.07 20.45 -9.77
C LEU A 199 -11.16 21.67 -9.54
N MET A 200 -10.11 21.82 -10.35
CA MET A 200 -9.21 22.97 -10.28
C MET A 200 -9.83 24.23 -10.86
N THR A 201 -10.63 24.12 -11.93
CA THR A 201 -11.27 25.25 -12.60
C THR A 201 -12.60 25.67 -11.96
N GLY A 202 -13.36 24.75 -11.39
CA GLY A 202 -14.66 24.98 -10.74
C GLY A 202 -14.60 25.59 -9.33
N GLY A 203 -13.41 25.75 -8.74
CA GLY A 203 -13.22 26.39 -7.42
C GLY A 203 -13.33 27.93 -7.40
N GLY A 204 -13.62 28.55 -8.55
CA GLY A 204 -13.68 30.01 -8.71
C GLY A 204 -15.08 30.65 -8.69
N SER A 205 -16.15 29.89 -8.44
CA SER A 205 -17.52 30.42 -8.43
C SER A 205 -18.30 30.02 -7.18
N ARG A 206 -17.93 30.59 -6.06
CA ARG A 206 -18.87 30.91 -4.97
C ARG A 206 -18.53 32.29 -4.47
N ALA A 207 -19.15 33.29 -5.13
CA ALA A 207 -19.40 34.59 -4.56
C ALA A 207 -20.60 34.52 -3.62
#